data_ffe9ceb1bc35330e9c5c2e6484e47bb3
#
_entry.id   ffe9ceb1bc35330e9c5c2e6484e47bb3
#
_cell.length_a   1.000
_cell.length_b   1.000
_cell.length_c   1.000
_cell.angle_alpha   90.00
_cell.angle_beta   90.00
_cell.angle_gamma   90.00
#
_symmetry.space_group_name_H-M   'P 1'
#
loop_
_entity.id
_entity.type
_entity.pdbx_description
1 polymer ?
#
loop_
_entity_poly.entity_id
_entity_poly.type
_entity_poly.pdbx_seq_one_letter_code
_entity_poly.pdbx_strand_id
1 'polypeptide(L)'
;VYRLELTPRAQRDVDKLGGDDLERVVAAIRGLGEKPRPRGAKKIRGPHYRIRVGDWRVIYSVFDKDQLVIVGKVARRSKRTYKRVNELL
;
A
#
# COMPACT_ATOMS: atom_id res chain seq x y z
N VAL A 1 15.35 3.29 9.45
CA VAL A 1 14.12 3.93 8.93
C VAL A 1 14.18 4.00 7.42
N TYR A 2 13.15 3.53 6.76
CA TYR A 2 13.04 3.58 5.31
C TYR A 2 12.43 4.90 4.88
N ARG A 3 12.91 5.46 3.78
CA ARG A 3 12.29 6.61 3.17
C ARG A 3 10.97 6.18 2.52
N LEU A 4 9.94 6.99 2.67
CA LEU A 4 8.62 6.73 2.06
C LEU A 4 8.37 7.68 0.90
N GLU A 5 7.95 7.10 -0.22
CA GLU A 5 7.51 7.88 -1.37
C GLU A 5 6.17 7.33 -1.84
N LEU A 6 5.32 8.21 -2.34
CA LEU A 6 4.07 7.83 -2.96
C LEU A 6 4.14 8.17 -4.44
N THR A 7 3.69 7.23 -5.28
CA THR A 7 3.53 7.54 -6.70
C THR A 7 2.41 8.57 -6.87
N PRO A 8 2.36 9.30 -7.99
CA PRO A 8 1.24 10.20 -8.28
C PRO A 8 -0.12 9.51 -8.16
N ARG A 9 -0.20 8.24 -8.59
CA ARG A 9 -1.41 7.43 -8.45
C ARG A 9 -1.79 7.24 -6.99
N ALA A 10 -0.83 6.82 -6.17
CA ALA A 10 -1.09 6.59 -4.75
C ALA A 10 -1.49 7.88 -4.05
N GLN A 11 -0.84 8.99 -4.39
CA GLN A 11 -1.18 10.28 -3.81
C GLN A 11 -2.63 10.66 -4.13
N ARG A 12 -3.05 10.49 -5.38
CA ARG A 12 -4.43 10.74 -5.78
C ARG A 12 -5.42 9.83 -5.06
N ASP A 13 -5.04 8.56 -4.88
CA ASP A 13 -5.88 7.61 -4.16
C ASP A 13 -6.09 8.06 -2.71
N VAL A 14 -5.02 8.48 -2.05
CA VAL A 14 -5.07 8.97 -0.67
C VAL A 14 -5.89 10.26 -0.58
N ASP A 15 -5.72 11.15 -1.53
CA ASP A 15 -6.43 12.44 -1.55
C ASP A 15 -7.95 12.28 -1.64
N LYS A 16 -8.42 11.15 -2.16
CA LYS A 16 -9.85 10.84 -2.25
C LYS A 16 -10.44 10.29 -0.96
N LEU A 17 -9.61 9.88 -0.02
CA LEU A 17 -10.06 9.34 1.24
C LEU A 17 -10.49 10.45 2.19
N GLY A 18 -11.42 10.13 3.09
CA GLY A 18 -11.87 11.06 4.10
C GLY A 18 -12.04 10.37 5.45
N GLY A 19 -12.18 11.20 6.50
CA GLY A 19 -12.50 10.72 7.84
C GLY A 19 -11.56 9.66 8.37
N ASP A 20 -12.13 8.62 8.98
CA ASP A 20 -11.39 7.55 9.62
C ASP A 20 -10.56 6.74 8.61
N ASP A 21 -11.05 6.58 7.39
CA ASP A 21 -10.32 5.85 6.36
C ASP A 21 -8.99 6.53 6.04
N LEU A 22 -9.02 7.85 5.89
CA LEU A 22 -7.80 8.62 5.63
C LEU A 22 -6.80 8.45 6.78
N GLU A 23 -7.27 8.61 8.01
CA GLU A 23 -6.39 8.48 9.19
C GLU A 23 -5.75 7.10 9.27
N ARG A 24 -6.54 6.05 9.08
CA ARG A 24 -6.05 4.68 9.13
C ARG A 24 -5.03 4.37 8.05
N VAL A 25 -5.34 4.78 6.83
CA VAL A 25 -4.46 4.53 5.69
C VAL A 25 -3.15 5.29 5.84
N VAL A 26 -3.22 6.57 6.22
CA VAL A 26 -2.01 7.38 6.43
C VAL A 26 -1.15 6.80 7.54
N ALA A 27 -1.76 6.39 8.65
CA ALA A 27 -1.01 5.78 9.76
C ALA A 27 -0.32 4.48 9.32
N ALA A 28 -1.01 3.65 8.55
CA ALA A 28 -0.44 2.41 8.03
C ALA A 28 0.72 2.68 7.09
N ILE A 29 0.58 3.65 6.19
CA ILE A 29 1.65 4.02 5.27
C ILE A 29 2.87 4.52 6.04
N ARG A 30 2.68 5.40 7.02
CA ARG A 30 3.78 5.89 7.85
C ARG A 30 4.50 4.76 8.57
N GLY A 31 3.73 3.78 9.04
CA GLY A 31 4.30 2.60 9.69
C GLY A 31 5.22 1.79 8.80
N LEU A 32 5.03 1.83 7.49
CA LEU A 32 5.90 1.12 6.55
C LEU A 32 7.32 1.67 6.53
N GLY A 33 7.50 2.93 6.88
CA GLY A 33 8.83 3.52 7.01
C GLY A 33 9.63 2.93 8.16
N GLU A 34 8.94 2.54 9.23
CA GLU A 34 9.57 1.90 10.39
C GLU A 34 9.70 0.39 10.20
N LYS A 35 8.62 -0.25 9.73
CA LYS A 35 8.57 -1.68 9.47
C LYS A 35 7.97 -1.93 8.10
N PRO A 36 8.83 -2.11 7.08
CA PRO A 36 8.33 -2.29 5.71
C PRO A 36 7.52 -3.57 5.50
N ARG A 37 7.74 -4.57 6.35
CA ARG A 37 7.00 -5.84 6.27
C ARG A 37 6.32 -6.10 7.60
N PRO A 38 5.30 -5.29 7.95
CA PRO A 38 4.61 -5.46 9.22
C PRO A 38 3.79 -6.73 9.23
N ARG A 39 3.32 -7.11 10.41
CA ARG A 39 2.43 -8.25 10.55
C ARG A 39 1.19 -8.04 9.67
N GLY A 40 0.85 -9.04 8.87
CA GLY A 40 -0.24 -8.95 7.92
C GLY A 40 0.16 -8.54 6.52
N ALA A 41 1.40 -8.07 6.34
CA ALA A 41 1.90 -7.78 5.00
C ALA A 41 2.08 -9.09 4.25
N LYS A 42 1.67 -9.09 2.98
CA LYS A 42 1.81 -10.26 2.11
C LYS A 42 2.60 -9.88 0.87
N LYS A 43 3.57 -10.72 0.55
CA LYS A 43 4.35 -10.55 -0.67
C LYS A 43 3.47 -10.90 -1.87
N ILE A 44 3.45 -10.02 -2.85
CA ILE A 44 2.77 -10.27 -4.10
C ILE A 44 3.76 -10.91 -5.07
N ARG A 45 4.86 -10.21 -5.35
CA ARG A 45 5.85 -10.64 -6.33
C ARG A 45 7.07 -9.72 -6.25
N GLY A 46 8.30 -10.29 -6.31
CA GLY A 46 9.51 -9.49 -6.28
C GLY A 46 9.54 -8.54 -5.09
N PRO A 47 9.75 -7.22 -5.29
CA PRO A 47 9.75 -6.26 -4.20
C PRO A 47 8.36 -5.80 -3.78
N HIS A 48 7.30 -6.31 -4.41
CA HIS A 48 5.94 -5.82 -4.21
C HIS A 48 5.21 -6.55 -3.10
N TYR A 49 4.55 -5.77 -2.25
CA TYR A 49 3.81 -6.25 -1.10
C TYR A 49 2.45 -5.55 -1.01
N ARG A 50 1.59 -6.10 -0.18
CA ARG A 50 0.30 -5.49 0.13
C ARG A 50 0.01 -5.61 1.62
N ILE A 51 -0.71 -4.61 2.16
CA ILE A 51 -1.29 -4.67 3.49
C ILE A 51 -2.75 -4.28 3.40
N ARG A 52 -3.55 -4.81 4.32
CA ARG A 52 -4.95 -4.44 4.46
C ARG A 52 -5.11 -3.40 5.55
N VAL A 53 -5.92 -2.39 5.28
CA VAL A 53 -6.26 -1.36 6.26
C VAL A 53 -7.77 -1.18 6.20
N GLY A 54 -8.49 -1.89 7.07
CA GLY A 54 -9.95 -1.93 7.00
C GLY A 54 -10.40 -2.50 5.66
N ASP A 55 -11.22 -1.75 4.93
CA ASP A 55 -11.69 -2.13 3.60
C ASP A 55 -10.73 -1.73 2.49
N TRP A 56 -9.58 -1.17 2.84
CA TRP A 56 -8.61 -0.67 1.89
C TRP A 56 -7.42 -1.59 1.79
N ARG A 57 -6.75 -1.50 0.67
CA ARG A 57 -5.54 -2.25 0.39
C ARG A 57 -4.47 -1.30 -0.10
N VAL A 58 -3.32 -1.35 0.54
CA VAL A 58 -2.16 -0.56 0.16
C VAL A 58 -1.17 -1.48 -0.54
N ILE A 59 -0.84 -1.14 -1.78
CA ILE A 59 0.15 -1.88 -2.57
C ILE A 59 1.41 -1.05 -2.63
N TYR A 60 2.52 -1.66 -2.26
CA TYR A 60 3.79 -0.95 -2.13
C TYR A 60 4.96 -1.84 -2.50
N SER A 61 6.12 -1.23 -2.68
CA SER A 61 7.37 -1.93 -3.00
C SER A 61 8.42 -1.58 -1.97
N VAL A 62 9.26 -2.56 -1.64
CA VAL A 62 10.34 -2.39 -0.67
C VAL A 62 11.67 -2.61 -1.37
N PHE A 63 12.55 -1.63 -1.27
CA PHE A 63 13.90 -1.68 -1.82
C PHE A 63 14.88 -1.55 -0.66
N ASP A 64 15.33 -2.69 -0.14
CA ASP A 64 16.14 -2.75 1.08
C ASP A 64 17.49 -2.05 0.93
N LYS A 65 18.14 -2.22 -0.21
CA LYS A 65 19.46 -1.60 -0.45
C LYS A 65 19.39 -0.07 -0.37
N ASP A 66 18.30 0.49 -0.87
CA ASP A 66 18.09 1.94 -0.89
C ASP A 66 17.35 2.42 0.36
N GLN A 67 16.92 1.52 1.22
CA GLN A 67 16.07 1.82 2.36
C GLN A 67 14.88 2.68 1.96
N LEU A 68 14.17 2.21 0.94
CA LEU A 68 13.09 2.94 0.31
C LEU A 68 11.84 2.09 0.21
N VAL A 69 10.71 2.68 0.56
CA VAL A 69 9.38 2.11 0.34
C VAL A 69 8.62 3.04 -0.60
N ILE A 70 8.10 2.49 -1.68
CA ILE A 70 7.29 3.25 -2.62
C ILE A 70 5.86 2.70 -2.58
N VAL A 71 4.91 3.54 -2.18
CA VAL A 71 3.50 3.19 -2.22
C VAL A 71 2.98 3.48 -3.62
N GLY A 72 2.50 2.44 -4.29
CA GLY A 72 2.07 2.53 -5.69
C GLY A 72 0.57 2.73 -5.86
N LYS A 73 -0.23 2.23 -4.94
CA LYS A 73 -1.67 2.24 -5.10
C LYS A 73 -2.37 2.04 -3.76
N VAL A 74 -3.50 2.72 -3.58
CA VAL A 74 -4.43 2.47 -2.48
C VAL A 74 -5.79 2.23 -3.10
N ALA A 75 -6.35 1.05 -2.91
CA ALA A 75 -7.61 0.68 -3.54
C ALA A 75 -8.55 0.03 -2.55
N ARG A 76 -9.84 0.21 -2.77
CA ARG A 76 -10.86 -0.44 -1.96
C ARG A 76 -10.84 -1.93 -2.26
N ARG A 77 -10.91 -2.73 -1.20
CA ARG A 77 -11.00 -4.18 -1.33
C ARG A 77 -12.40 -4.55 -1.81
N SER A 78 -12.50 -5.14 -3.00
CA SER A 78 -13.77 -5.68 -3.48
C SER A 78 -13.49 -6.97 -4.25
N LYS A 79 -14.49 -7.85 -4.30
CA LYS A 79 -14.38 -9.10 -5.07
C LYS A 79 -14.13 -8.82 -6.55
N ARG A 80 -14.69 -7.74 -7.08
CA ARG A 80 -14.50 -7.31 -8.47
C ARG A 80 -13.07 -6.90 -8.76
N THR A 81 -12.49 -6.15 -7.86
CA THR A 81 -11.10 -5.69 -7.99
C THR A 81 -10.15 -6.90 -8.01
N TYR A 82 -10.47 -7.90 -7.21
CA TYR A 82 -9.70 -9.13 -7.16
C TYR A 82 -9.72 -9.90 -8.47
N LYS A 83 -10.89 -10.06 -9.07
CA LYS A 83 -11.03 -10.75 -10.35
C LYS A 83 -10.26 -10.04 -11.46
N ARG A 84 -10.35 -8.70 -11.50
CA ARG A 84 -9.65 -7.92 -12.53
C ARG A 84 -8.14 -8.01 -12.40
N VAL A 85 -7.62 -7.99 -11.20
CA VAL A 85 -6.18 -8.11 -10.98
C VAL A 85 -5.70 -9.49 -11.43
N ASN A 86 -6.46 -10.54 -11.14
CA ASN A 86 -6.13 -11.88 -11.59
C ASN A 86 -6.21 -12.04 -13.10
N GLU A 87 -7.15 -11.36 -13.74
CA GLU A 87 -7.27 -11.37 -15.20
C GLU A 87 -6.14 -10.59 -15.90
N LEU A 88 -5.61 -9.57 -15.23
CA LEU A 88 -4.53 -8.75 -15.77
C LEU A 88 -3.15 -9.35 -15.53
N LEU A 89 -3.07 -10.30 -14.63
CA LEU A 89 -1.84 -11.02 -14.34
C LEU A 89 -1.77 -12.34 -15.08
#